data_0576ab9e7bc99514516ef0e906e2e019
#
_entry.id   0576ab9e7bc99514516ef0e906e2e019
#
_cell.length_a   1.000
_cell.length_b   1.000
_cell.length_c   1.000
_cell.angle_alpha   90.00
_cell.angle_beta   90.00
_cell.angle_gamma   90.00
#
_symmetry.space_group_name_H-M   'P 1'
#
loop_
_entity.id
_entity.type
_entity.pdbx_description
1 polymer ?
#
loop_
_entity_poly.entity_id
_entity_poly.type
_entity_poly.pdbx_seq_one_letter_code
_entity_poly.pdbx_strand_id
1 'polypeptide(L)'
;LHKAIRRQRQMCIRDSTPDKPNALSMAGFVLKNTLSDNGAVTRGVCQMNAEGYLTDVVETSGIEKTADGAAVEGKAIDPESLVSMNFWGLTPEFVKVLEDGFVEFFEKSVPANPLKAEYLLPIYIGELLEKNAVTVQVLPTHDKWFGVTYKEDKQTVIDSFAKLVADGVYQKNLFSDLKH
;
A
#
# COMPACT_ATOMS: atom_id res chain seq x y z
N LEU A 1 21.36 -1.74 -11.27
CA LEU A 1 21.07 -1.38 -9.86
C LEU A 1 19.59 -1.50 -9.53
N HIS A 2 18.68 -0.98 -10.39
CA HIS A 2 17.24 -0.94 -10.13
C HIS A 2 16.52 -2.29 -10.21
N LYS A 3 17.01 -3.26 -10.99
CA LYS A 3 16.51 -4.64 -10.98
C LYS A 3 16.76 -5.32 -9.63
N ALA A 4 17.93 -5.07 -9.03
CA ALA A 4 18.26 -5.57 -7.71
C ALA A 4 17.34 -4.99 -6.64
N ILE A 5 16.99 -3.70 -6.72
CA ILE A 5 16.10 -3.03 -5.76
C ILE A 5 14.68 -3.59 -5.80
N ARG A 6 14.13 -3.90 -6.98
CA ARG A 6 12.78 -4.47 -7.10
C ARG A 6 12.73 -5.92 -6.59
N ARG A 7 13.74 -6.73 -6.91
CA ARG A 7 13.90 -8.08 -6.33
C ARG A 7 14.18 -8.02 -4.85
N GLN A 8 15.00 -7.06 -4.39
CA GLN A 8 15.25 -6.83 -2.97
C GLN A 8 13.96 -6.50 -2.20
N ARG A 9 13.04 -5.68 -2.76
CA ARG A 9 11.78 -5.38 -2.07
C ARG A 9 10.87 -6.58 -1.95
N GLN A 10 10.72 -7.37 -3.01
CA GLN A 10 9.99 -8.64 -2.93
C GLN A 10 10.68 -9.62 -1.97
N MET A 11 12.00 -9.65 -1.95
CA MET A 11 12.77 -10.43 -0.98
C MET A 11 12.60 -9.85 0.43
N CYS A 12 12.68 -8.54 0.63
CA CYS A 12 12.47 -7.92 1.93
C CYS A 12 11.08 -8.23 2.50
N ILE A 13 10.02 -8.13 1.69
CA ILE A 13 8.67 -8.52 2.12
C ILE A 13 8.63 -9.99 2.47
N ARG A 14 9.18 -10.86 1.62
CA ARG A 14 9.25 -12.31 1.85
C ARG A 14 10.07 -12.65 3.08
N ASP A 15 11.25 -12.03 3.25
CA ASP A 15 12.16 -12.32 4.35
C ASP A 15 11.72 -11.67 5.66
N SER A 16 10.93 -10.59 5.58
CA SER A 16 10.37 -9.90 6.75
C SER A 16 9.05 -10.50 7.23
N THR A 17 8.48 -11.43 6.45
CA THR A 17 7.35 -12.23 6.90
C THR A 17 7.94 -13.50 7.54
N PRO A 18 8.23 -13.49 8.86
CA PRO A 18 8.82 -14.65 9.50
C PRO A 18 7.84 -15.83 9.45
N ASP A 19 8.37 -17.07 9.61
CA ASP A 19 7.60 -18.33 9.67
C ASP A 19 6.65 -18.39 10.89
N LYS A 20 6.09 -17.23 11.26
CA LYS A 20 5.08 -17.10 12.30
C LYS A 20 3.75 -16.78 11.64
N PRO A 21 2.71 -17.56 11.87
CA PRO A 21 1.42 -17.44 11.15
C PRO A 21 0.80 -16.05 11.17
N ASN A 22 1.11 -15.25 12.18
CA ASN A 22 0.49 -13.94 12.41
C ASN A 22 1.45 -12.76 12.21
N ALA A 23 2.66 -13.01 11.68
CA ALA A 23 3.61 -11.96 11.36
C ALA A 23 3.48 -11.60 9.87
N LEU A 24 3.05 -10.37 9.62
CA LEU A 24 2.80 -9.80 8.31
C LEU A 24 3.80 -8.69 8.03
N SER A 25 3.86 -8.26 6.79
CA SER A 25 4.60 -7.06 6.40
C SER A 25 3.83 -6.25 5.35
N MET A 26 4.17 -4.98 5.19
CA MET A 26 3.63 -4.15 4.13
C MET A 26 4.67 -3.17 3.61
N ALA A 27 4.58 -2.80 2.33
CA ALA A 27 5.34 -1.66 1.81
C ALA A 27 4.64 -0.35 2.19
N GLY A 28 5.36 0.50 2.93
CA GLY A 28 4.95 1.87 3.25
C GLY A 28 5.53 2.84 2.24
N PHE A 29 4.67 3.45 1.41
CA PHE A 29 5.09 4.45 0.42
C PHE A 29 5.09 5.83 1.07
N VAL A 30 6.10 6.65 0.73
CA VAL A 30 6.11 8.05 1.16
C VAL A 30 4.95 8.79 0.49
N LEU A 31 4.11 9.48 1.27
CA LEU A 31 2.86 10.10 0.82
C LEU A 31 3.05 10.98 -0.42
N LYS A 32 4.05 11.89 -0.40
CA LYS A 32 4.33 12.79 -1.54
C LYS A 32 4.57 12.07 -2.86
N ASN A 33 5.04 10.81 -2.80
CA ASN A 33 5.30 9.98 -3.99
C ASN A 33 4.06 9.27 -4.52
N THR A 34 2.90 9.44 -3.88
CA THR A 34 1.63 8.78 -4.22
C THR A 34 0.51 9.75 -4.58
N LEU A 35 0.80 11.05 -4.60
CA LEU A 35 -0.18 12.10 -4.91
C LEU A 35 -0.43 12.22 -6.41
N SER A 36 -1.63 12.68 -6.79
CA SER A 36 -1.99 13.05 -8.15
C SER A 36 -1.89 14.57 -8.33
N ASP A 37 -1.46 15.00 -9.53
CA ASP A 37 -1.52 16.39 -9.93
C ASP A 37 -2.92 16.81 -10.43
N ASN A 38 -3.83 15.85 -10.61
CA ASN A 38 -5.15 16.05 -11.22
C ASN A 38 -6.30 16.10 -10.20
N GLY A 39 -6.02 15.89 -8.92
CA GLY A 39 -7.04 15.99 -7.88
C GLY A 39 -6.69 15.27 -6.59
N ALA A 40 -7.63 15.34 -5.65
CA ALA A 40 -7.49 14.73 -4.35
C ALA A 40 -7.47 13.20 -4.42
N VAL A 41 -6.75 12.59 -3.49
CA VAL A 41 -6.63 11.12 -3.37
C VAL A 41 -7.02 10.67 -1.97
N THR A 42 -7.37 9.38 -1.84
CA THR A 42 -7.57 8.73 -0.54
C THR A 42 -6.39 7.79 -0.27
N ARG A 43 -5.82 7.82 0.93
CA ARG A 43 -4.70 6.97 1.36
C ARG A 43 -4.89 6.47 2.77
N GLY A 44 -4.45 5.25 3.03
CA GLY A 44 -4.30 4.72 4.38
C GLY A 44 -3.00 5.23 5.00
N VAL A 45 -3.09 6.25 5.84
CA VAL A 45 -1.91 6.80 6.53
C VAL A 45 -1.51 5.88 7.66
N CYS A 46 -0.25 5.40 7.61
CA CYS A 46 0.27 4.44 8.58
C CYS A 46 0.69 5.14 9.87
N GLN A 47 0.25 4.61 10.99
CA GLN A 47 0.81 4.91 12.31
C GLN A 47 1.72 3.76 12.72
N MET A 48 2.88 4.07 13.27
CA MET A 48 3.90 3.07 13.61
C MET A 48 4.49 3.33 14.99
N ASN A 49 4.94 2.24 15.63
CA ASN A 49 5.77 2.35 16.82
C ASN A 49 7.25 2.63 16.46
N ALA A 50 8.08 2.80 17.49
CA ALA A 50 9.50 3.11 17.33
C ALA A 50 10.30 1.98 16.63
N GLU A 51 9.82 0.76 16.69
CA GLU A 51 10.42 -0.43 16.08
C GLU A 51 9.99 -0.62 14.61
N GLY A 52 9.12 0.26 14.08
CA GLY A 52 8.65 0.20 12.70
C GLY A 52 7.48 -0.77 12.46
N TYR A 53 6.82 -1.21 13.51
CA TYR A 53 5.60 -2.00 13.38
C TYR A 53 4.37 -1.08 13.27
N LEU A 54 3.46 -1.48 12.39
CA LEU A 54 2.18 -0.81 12.20
C LEU A 54 1.33 -0.93 13.47
N THR A 55 0.81 0.20 13.93
CA THR A 55 -0.13 0.27 15.04
C THR A 55 -1.54 0.58 14.57
N ASP A 56 -1.67 1.31 13.45
CA ASP A 56 -2.95 1.67 12.87
C ASP A 56 -2.79 2.10 11.40
N VAL A 57 -3.89 2.04 10.63
CA VAL A 57 -4.00 2.60 9.27
C VAL A 57 -5.22 3.49 9.22
N VAL A 58 -4.99 4.79 9.20
CA VAL A 58 -6.07 5.78 9.14
C VAL A 58 -6.40 6.10 7.70
N GLU A 59 -7.58 5.67 7.22
CA GLU A 59 -8.05 6.03 5.89
C GLU A 59 -8.34 7.52 5.83
N THR A 60 -7.57 8.25 5.05
CA THR A 60 -7.62 9.69 4.91
C THR A 60 -8.00 10.05 3.48
N SER A 61 -9.18 10.63 3.33
CA SER A 61 -9.71 11.08 2.04
C SER A 61 -9.42 12.57 1.83
N GLY A 62 -9.46 13.01 0.56
CA GLY A 62 -9.31 14.41 0.22
C GLY A 62 -7.88 14.94 0.37
N ILE A 63 -6.87 14.07 0.26
CA ILE A 63 -5.48 14.51 0.30
C ILE A 63 -5.12 15.15 -1.05
N GLU A 64 -4.78 16.42 -1.02
CA GLU A 64 -4.38 17.21 -2.18
C GLU A 64 -2.89 17.52 -2.14
N LYS A 65 -2.27 17.55 -3.33
CA LYS A 65 -0.92 18.03 -3.51
C LYS A 65 -0.90 19.54 -3.42
N THR A 66 -0.01 20.10 -2.60
CA THR A 66 0.19 21.54 -2.47
C THR A 66 1.61 21.93 -2.88
N ALA A 67 1.88 23.24 -3.02
CA ALA A 67 3.23 23.72 -3.30
C ALA A 67 4.24 23.30 -2.21
N ASP A 68 3.77 23.25 -0.95
CA ASP A 68 4.59 22.94 0.23
C ASP A 68 4.51 21.47 0.67
N GLY A 69 3.81 20.61 -0.10
CA GLY A 69 3.69 19.17 0.24
C GLY A 69 2.30 18.63 0.02
N ALA A 70 1.55 18.37 1.09
CA ALA A 70 0.22 17.78 1.05
C ALA A 70 -0.71 18.43 2.09
N ALA A 71 -2.01 18.47 1.79
CA ALA A 71 -3.03 18.97 2.72
C ALA A 71 -4.33 18.17 2.62
N VAL A 72 -5.09 18.17 3.71
CA VAL A 72 -6.47 17.65 3.80
C VAL A 72 -7.36 18.79 4.31
N GLU A 73 -8.37 19.18 3.55
CA GLU A 73 -9.26 20.29 3.90
C GLU A 73 -8.50 21.59 4.30
N GLY A 74 -7.40 21.87 3.60
CA GLY A 74 -6.54 23.04 3.85
C GLY A 74 -5.60 22.90 5.05
N LYS A 75 -5.64 21.80 5.79
CA LYS A 75 -4.68 21.50 6.88
C LYS A 75 -3.50 20.70 6.35
N ALA A 76 -2.29 21.17 6.60
CA ALA A 76 -1.09 20.47 6.19
C ALA A 76 -1.01 19.07 6.82
N ILE A 77 -0.63 18.09 6.01
CA ILE A 77 -0.25 16.74 6.45
C ILE A 77 1.22 16.51 6.09
N ASP A 78 1.94 15.80 6.95
CA ASP A 78 3.36 15.51 6.70
C ASP A 78 3.54 14.71 5.40
N PRO A 79 4.19 15.29 4.37
CA PRO A 79 4.40 14.64 3.08
C PRO A 79 5.35 13.44 3.15
N GLU A 80 6.12 13.30 4.23
CA GLU A 80 7.01 12.15 4.48
C GLU A 80 6.30 11.01 5.21
N SER A 81 5.03 11.18 5.63
CA SER A 81 4.23 10.09 6.21
C SER A 81 4.22 8.87 5.30
N LEU A 82 4.27 7.69 5.88
CA LEU A 82 4.11 6.45 5.13
C LEU A 82 2.64 6.13 4.93
N VAL A 83 2.29 5.67 3.74
CA VAL A 83 0.93 5.30 3.38
C VAL A 83 0.87 3.88 2.81
N SER A 84 -0.24 3.21 3.07
CA SER A 84 -0.56 1.94 2.45
C SER A 84 -1.01 2.14 1.00
N MET A 85 -0.40 1.37 0.10
CA MET A 85 -0.84 1.23 -1.30
C MET A 85 -1.29 -0.22 -1.59
N ASN A 86 -1.82 -0.90 -0.57
CA ASN A 86 -2.28 -2.28 -0.63
C ASN A 86 -1.22 -3.27 -1.13
N PHE A 87 0.03 -3.06 -0.72
CA PHE A 87 1.13 -3.96 -1.03
C PHE A 87 1.58 -4.69 0.24
N TRP A 88 0.98 -5.86 0.47
CA TRP A 88 1.10 -6.65 1.68
C TRP A 88 1.89 -7.92 1.47
N GLY A 89 2.71 -8.30 2.45
CA GLY A 89 3.30 -9.61 2.60
C GLY A 89 2.51 -10.40 3.63
N LEU A 90 1.78 -11.41 3.16
CA LEU A 90 0.90 -12.24 3.98
C LEU A 90 1.45 -13.67 4.03
N THR A 91 1.21 -14.37 5.13
CA THR A 91 1.52 -15.81 5.22
C THR A 91 0.41 -16.63 4.58
N PRO A 92 0.69 -17.87 4.13
CA PRO A 92 -0.35 -18.75 3.63
C PRO A 92 -1.46 -19.01 4.66
N GLU A 93 -1.11 -19.10 5.94
CA GLU A 93 -2.05 -19.32 7.06
C GLU A 93 -2.99 -18.12 7.23
N PHE A 94 -2.52 -16.91 6.92
CA PHE A 94 -3.36 -15.72 6.99
C PHE A 94 -4.52 -15.73 5.99
N VAL A 95 -4.42 -16.49 4.91
CA VAL A 95 -5.55 -16.69 3.97
C VAL A 95 -6.75 -17.32 4.69
N LYS A 96 -6.51 -18.25 5.63
CA LYS A 96 -7.58 -18.83 6.45
C LYS A 96 -8.20 -17.79 7.39
N VAL A 97 -7.39 -16.93 7.97
CA VAL A 97 -7.87 -15.81 8.81
C VAL A 97 -8.77 -14.87 8.00
N LEU A 98 -8.38 -14.57 6.74
CA LEU A 98 -9.20 -13.76 5.84
C LEU A 98 -10.53 -14.45 5.49
N GLU A 99 -10.51 -15.76 5.23
CA GLU A 99 -11.71 -16.54 4.92
C GLU A 99 -12.69 -16.50 6.09
N ASP A 100 -12.21 -16.75 7.30
CA ASP A 100 -13.05 -16.76 8.51
C ASP A 100 -13.60 -15.36 8.80
N GLY A 101 -12.78 -14.31 8.67
CA GLY A 101 -13.21 -12.91 8.80
C GLY A 101 -14.21 -12.48 7.74
N PHE A 102 -14.10 -13.01 6.51
CA PHE A 102 -15.07 -12.75 5.46
C PHE A 102 -16.45 -13.31 5.78
N VAL A 103 -16.53 -14.50 6.36
CA VAL A 103 -17.80 -15.10 6.79
C VAL A 103 -18.48 -14.19 7.82
N GLU A 104 -17.74 -13.76 8.84
CA GLU A 104 -18.25 -12.86 9.87
C GLU A 104 -18.72 -11.51 9.29
N PHE A 105 -17.92 -10.92 8.39
CA PHE A 105 -18.27 -9.70 7.67
C PHE A 105 -19.56 -9.87 6.86
N PHE A 106 -19.68 -10.99 6.12
CA PHE A 106 -20.83 -11.26 5.27
C PHE A 106 -22.12 -11.38 6.10
N GLU A 107 -22.05 -12.04 7.23
CA GLU A 107 -23.21 -12.23 8.12
C GLU A 107 -23.64 -10.94 8.84
N LYS A 108 -22.68 -10.09 9.22
CA LYS A 108 -22.95 -8.90 10.03
C LYS A 108 -23.11 -7.62 9.21
N SER A 109 -22.22 -7.38 8.26
CA SER A 109 -22.12 -6.08 7.58
C SER A 109 -22.95 -6.02 6.30
N VAL A 110 -23.05 -7.12 5.56
CA VAL A 110 -23.82 -7.14 4.30
C VAL A 110 -25.31 -6.92 4.52
N PRO A 111 -25.99 -7.51 5.52
CA PRO A 111 -27.40 -7.23 5.77
C PRO A 111 -27.69 -5.77 6.11
N ALA A 112 -26.74 -5.10 6.77
CA ALA A 112 -26.88 -3.69 7.16
C ALA A 112 -26.70 -2.73 5.97
N ASN A 113 -25.88 -3.09 4.98
CA ASN A 113 -25.58 -2.25 3.79
C ASN A 113 -25.29 -3.11 2.54
N PRO A 114 -26.29 -3.80 2.00
CA PRO A 114 -26.08 -4.83 0.98
C PRO A 114 -25.50 -4.34 -0.35
N LEU A 115 -25.64 -3.03 -0.66
CA LEU A 115 -25.18 -2.45 -1.91
C LEU A 115 -23.79 -1.79 -1.81
N LYS A 116 -23.29 -1.54 -0.60
CA LYS A 116 -22.04 -0.78 -0.38
C LYS A 116 -21.11 -1.39 0.66
N ALA A 117 -21.47 -2.56 1.22
CA ALA A 117 -20.58 -3.24 2.15
C ALA A 117 -19.32 -3.73 1.41
N GLU A 118 -18.16 -3.37 1.91
CA GLU A 118 -16.86 -3.74 1.36
C GLU A 118 -15.99 -4.37 2.44
N TYR A 119 -15.43 -5.56 2.15
CA TYR A 119 -14.46 -6.21 3.02
C TYR A 119 -13.06 -5.71 2.68
N LEU A 120 -12.65 -4.65 3.35
CA LEU A 120 -11.39 -3.94 3.07
C LEU A 120 -10.25 -4.54 3.89
N LEU A 121 -9.24 -5.07 3.21
CA LEU A 121 -8.07 -5.69 3.82
C LEU A 121 -7.37 -4.79 4.87
N PRO A 122 -7.13 -3.49 4.62
CA PRO A 122 -6.50 -2.63 5.62
C PRO A 122 -7.34 -2.47 6.89
N ILE A 123 -8.68 -2.38 6.76
CA ILE A 123 -9.58 -2.26 7.91
C ILE A 123 -9.56 -3.54 8.73
N TYR A 124 -9.68 -4.69 8.08
CA TYR A 124 -9.64 -5.97 8.77
C TYR A 124 -8.30 -6.21 9.49
N ILE A 125 -7.18 -5.87 8.85
CA ILE A 125 -5.86 -5.95 9.50
C ILE A 125 -5.82 -4.99 10.71
N GLY A 126 -6.38 -3.78 10.60
CA GLY A 126 -6.50 -2.85 11.72
C GLY A 126 -7.25 -3.45 12.92
N GLU A 127 -8.39 -4.10 12.68
CA GLU A 127 -9.13 -4.81 13.73
C GLU A 127 -8.32 -5.94 14.39
N LEU A 128 -7.51 -6.64 13.60
CA LEU A 128 -6.63 -7.70 14.11
C LEU A 128 -5.44 -7.12 14.90
N LEU A 129 -4.92 -5.96 14.52
CA LEU A 129 -3.89 -5.23 15.28
C LEU A 129 -4.43 -4.81 16.64
N GLU A 130 -5.63 -4.23 16.72
CA GLU A 130 -6.29 -3.85 17.99
C GLU A 130 -6.47 -5.05 18.93
N LYS A 131 -6.77 -6.22 18.38
CA LYS A 131 -6.91 -7.49 19.11
C LYS A 131 -5.55 -8.14 19.44
N ASN A 132 -4.42 -7.55 19.06
CA ASN A 132 -3.09 -8.12 19.14
C ASN A 132 -2.98 -9.53 18.49
N ALA A 133 -3.81 -9.80 17.48
CA ALA A 133 -3.85 -11.06 16.79
C ALA A 133 -2.79 -11.18 15.67
N VAL A 134 -2.30 -10.04 15.18
CA VAL A 134 -1.24 -9.96 14.14
C VAL A 134 -0.20 -8.91 14.50
N THR A 135 0.96 -9.00 13.87
CA THR A 135 1.96 -7.93 13.81
C THR A 135 2.23 -7.62 12.34
N VAL A 136 2.43 -6.35 12.00
CA VAL A 136 2.74 -5.93 10.63
C VAL A 136 3.99 -5.06 10.66
N GLN A 137 5.05 -5.52 10.02
CA GLN A 137 6.25 -4.71 9.83
C GLN A 137 6.08 -3.81 8.61
N VAL A 138 6.26 -2.51 8.79
CA VAL A 138 6.23 -1.54 7.68
C VAL A 138 7.62 -1.42 7.09
N LEU A 139 7.72 -1.66 5.77
CA LEU A 139 8.94 -1.57 4.99
C LEU A 139 8.89 -0.28 4.16
N PRO A 140 9.61 0.79 4.56
CA PRO A 140 9.57 2.06 3.84
C PRO A 140 10.08 1.92 2.40
N THR A 141 9.40 2.57 1.46
CA THR A 141 9.87 2.70 0.09
C THR A 141 9.79 4.15 -0.38
N HIS A 142 10.86 4.62 -1.01
CA HIS A 142 10.95 5.94 -1.63
C HIS A 142 10.57 5.93 -3.12
N ASP A 143 10.06 4.81 -3.62
CA ASP A 143 9.63 4.74 -5.01
C ASP A 143 8.45 5.64 -5.28
N LYS A 144 8.44 6.19 -6.48
CA LYS A 144 7.27 6.86 -7.01
C LYS A 144 6.22 5.81 -7.39
N TRP A 145 5.02 5.97 -6.87
CA TRP A 145 3.87 5.19 -7.28
C TRP A 145 3.24 5.84 -8.52
N PHE A 146 2.89 5.01 -9.49
CA PHE A 146 2.21 5.44 -10.70
C PHE A 146 0.86 4.73 -10.78
N GLY A 147 -0.22 5.50 -10.74
CA GLY A 147 -1.58 4.98 -10.84
C GLY A 147 -2.46 5.90 -11.66
N VAL A 148 -3.52 5.32 -12.20
CA VAL A 148 -4.55 6.06 -12.95
C VAL A 148 -5.73 6.23 -12.01
N THR A 149 -5.76 7.33 -11.27
CA THR A 149 -6.91 7.73 -10.43
C THR A 149 -7.89 8.53 -11.26
N TYR A 150 -7.39 9.44 -12.09
CA TYR A 150 -8.15 10.24 -13.03
C TYR A 150 -7.79 9.85 -14.45
N LYS A 151 -8.69 10.12 -15.40
CA LYS A 151 -8.45 9.83 -16.83
C LYS A 151 -7.20 10.54 -17.35
N GLU A 152 -6.97 11.74 -16.85
CA GLU A 152 -5.83 12.62 -17.16
C GLU A 152 -4.49 12.03 -16.71
N ASP A 153 -4.46 11.24 -15.65
CA ASP A 153 -3.24 10.58 -15.15
C ASP A 153 -2.66 9.60 -16.17
N LYS A 154 -3.50 9.06 -17.07
CA LYS A 154 -3.10 8.01 -18.02
C LYS A 154 -1.88 8.39 -18.84
N GLN A 155 -1.85 9.60 -19.40
CA GLN A 155 -0.73 10.03 -20.23
C GLN A 155 0.55 10.19 -19.40
N THR A 156 0.44 10.79 -18.21
CA THR A 156 1.56 10.94 -17.28
C THR A 156 2.16 9.59 -16.88
N VAL A 157 1.32 8.60 -16.67
CA VAL A 157 1.76 7.22 -16.34
C VAL A 157 2.51 6.61 -17.53
N ILE A 158 1.96 6.73 -18.75
CA ILE A 158 2.60 6.22 -19.97
C ILE A 158 3.99 6.85 -20.15
N ASP A 159 4.10 8.17 -20.06
CA ASP A 159 5.34 8.91 -20.24
C ASP A 159 6.36 8.58 -19.15
N SER A 160 5.90 8.41 -17.92
CA SER A 160 6.74 8.00 -16.78
C SER A 160 7.32 6.62 -16.98
N PHE A 161 6.53 5.63 -17.41
CA PHE A 161 7.04 4.29 -17.71
C PHE A 161 7.97 4.28 -18.95
N ALA A 162 7.64 5.05 -19.99
CA ALA A 162 8.52 5.21 -21.14
C ALA A 162 9.89 5.77 -20.73
N LYS A 163 9.89 6.77 -19.84
CA LYS A 163 11.13 7.31 -19.27
C LYS A 163 11.89 6.28 -18.45
N LEU A 164 11.24 5.49 -17.60
CA LEU A 164 11.89 4.44 -16.82
C LEU A 164 12.54 3.37 -17.72
N VAL A 165 11.93 3.07 -18.87
CA VAL A 165 12.53 2.17 -19.86
C VAL A 165 13.72 2.85 -20.54
N ALA A 166 13.62 4.12 -20.95
CA ALA A 166 14.71 4.87 -21.56
C ALA A 166 15.91 5.02 -20.63
N ASP A 167 15.66 5.27 -19.33
CA ASP A 167 16.68 5.38 -18.29
C ASP A 167 17.28 4.01 -17.88
N GLY A 168 16.83 2.90 -18.49
CA GLY A 168 17.31 1.54 -18.21
C GLY A 168 16.87 0.95 -16.85
N VAL A 169 15.88 1.59 -16.18
CA VAL A 169 15.27 1.08 -14.95
C VAL A 169 14.48 -0.19 -15.22
N TYR A 170 13.74 -0.20 -16.31
CA TYR A 170 13.06 -1.38 -16.85
C TYR A 170 13.61 -1.75 -18.22
N GLN A 171 13.64 -3.04 -18.53
CA GLN A 171 13.95 -3.48 -19.88
C GLN A 171 12.74 -3.29 -20.78
N LYS A 172 13.00 -2.99 -22.09
CA LYS A 172 11.93 -2.91 -23.09
C LYS A 172 11.13 -4.22 -23.17
N ASN A 173 11.80 -5.36 -23.03
CA ASN A 173 11.14 -6.64 -22.77
C ASN A 173 11.22 -6.94 -21.27
N LEU A 174 10.12 -6.69 -20.55
CA LEU A 174 10.05 -6.76 -19.09
C LEU A 174 10.46 -8.13 -18.52
N PHE A 175 10.25 -9.19 -19.29
CA PHE A 175 10.49 -10.58 -18.87
C PHE A 175 11.80 -11.17 -19.43
N SER A 176 12.60 -10.38 -20.14
CA SER A 176 13.83 -10.87 -20.80
C SER A 176 14.89 -11.41 -19.82
N ASP A 177 14.76 -11.13 -18.54
CA ASP A 177 15.67 -11.57 -17.47
C ASP A 177 15.11 -12.72 -16.62
N LEU A 178 13.89 -13.17 -16.89
CA LEU A 178 13.35 -14.39 -16.28
C LEU A 178 14.02 -15.58 -16.95
N LYS A 179 14.78 -16.35 -16.16
CA LYS A 179 15.23 -17.68 -16.58
C LYS A 179 14.02 -18.61 -16.44
N HIS A 180 13.62 -19.21 -17.55
CA HIS A 180 12.66 -20.31 -17.60
C HIS A 180 13.28 -21.57 -17.04
#